data_8e53e0f0b068968f8cad176051401b0b
#
_entry.id   8e53e0f0b068968f8cad176051401b0b
#
_cell.length_a   1.000
_cell.length_b   1.000
_cell.length_c   1.000
_cell.angle_alpha   90.00
_cell.angle_beta   90.00
_cell.angle_gamma   90.00
#
_symmetry.space_group_name_H-M   'P 1'
#
loop_
_entity.id
_entity.type
_entity.pdbx_description
1 polymer ?
#
loop_
_entity_poly.entity_id
_entity_poly.type
_entity_poly.pdbx_seq_one_letter_code
_entity_poly.pdbx_strand_id
1 'polypeptide(L)'
;MDKSFKQLLHESFKSNDTEEWLDVYFTRPIGLAFALMWIKLGATPNFVTILSMFLGAGAGYCFYHTELWWNVCGVVLLMLANFCDSTDGQMARLTNHKTLVGRMLDGFASDVWFFFCYLAIALRMWHQPIPFTDVNWGIWGFLLSAYAGFYWHAHQCQLADYYRQIHLYFIKGEEGSELASYEAEVRLLDAIPKHKVGPLMIADRGHFWEHVFHYFYSGWCKKQEEATPYFQRFFRKVKARYPSAADMPQSFREAFRQKSLPLMWMTNVLTHNTRAMMLFIGCLINQPWIYPLFEITVLAALYYYMKHRHESMCQQFDV
;
A
#
# COMPACT_ATOMS: atom_id res chain seq x y z
N MET A 1 18.01 -11.68 27.38
CA MET A 1 18.98 -10.69 26.88
C MET A 1 18.18 -9.59 26.21
N ASP A 2 18.20 -8.39 26.79
CA ASP A 2 17.50 -7.26 26.18
C ASP A 2 18.24 -6.86 24.89
N LYS A 3 17.54 -7.00 23.75
CA LYS A 3 18.07 -6.60 22.46
C LYS A 3 18.22 -5.09 22.43
N SER A 4 19.34 -4.60 21.90
CA SER A 4 19.56 -3.17 21.67
C SER A 4 18.51 -2.60 20.73
N PHE A 5 18.15 -1.29 20.86
CA PHE A 5 17.23 -0.60 19.94
C PHE A 5 17.65 -0.73 18.47
N LYS A 6 18.96 -0.67 18.18
CA LYS A 6 19.49 -0.88 16.81
C LYS A 6 19.24 -2.30 16.27
N GLN A 7 19.31 -3.31 17.14
CA GLN A 7 19.02 -4.68 16.74
C GLN A 7 17.53 -4.87 16.46
N LEU A 8 16.66 -4.34 17.33
CA LEU A 8 15.21 -4.35 17.11
C LEU A 8 14.82 -3.59 15.83
N LEU A 9 15.46 -2.46 15.58
CA LEU A 9 15.21 -1.68 14.37
C LEU A 9 15.60 -2.47 13.11
N HIS A 10 16.77 -3.10 13.09
CA HIS A 10 17.22 -3.91 11.96
C HIS A 10 16.30 -5.14 11.71
N GLU A 11 15.83 -5.79 12.77
CA GLU A 11 14.87 -6.90 12.70
C GLU A 11 13.46 -6.44 12.24
N SER A 12 13.15 -5.16 12.39
CA SER A 12 11.87 -4.60 11.97
C SER A 12 11.77 -4.31 10.47
N PHE A 13 12.88 -4.28 9.72
CA PHE A 13 12.87 -4.05 8.28
C PHE A 13 12.34 -5.26 7.50
N LYS A 14 11.49 -4.98 6.50
CA LYS A 14 11.07 -6.02 5.55
C LYS A 14 12.22 -6.44 4.64
N SER A 15 12.92 -5.47 4.02
CA SER A 15 14.10 -5.71 3.18
C SER A 15 14.82 -4.39 2.89
N ASN A 16 16.16 -4.42 2.90
CA ASN A 16 16.96 -3.25 2.51
C ASN A 16 16.77 -2.84 1.04
N ASP A 17 16.32 -3.76 0.18
CA ASP A 17 16.15 -3.52 -1.26
C ASP A 17 14.84 -2.76 -1.58
N THR A 18 13.86 -2.80 -0.70
CA THR A 18 12.51 -2.29 -0.93
C THR A 18 12.09 -1.14 -0.02
N GLU A 19 12.86 -0.87 1.04
CA GLU A 19 12.57 0.24 1.96
C GLU A 19 12.96 1.58 1.33
N GLU A 20 12.13 2.60 1.54
CA GLU A 20 12.46 3.97 1.14
C GLU A 20 13.44 4.60 2.11
N TRP A 21 14.26 5.54 1.61
CA TRP A 21 15.19 6.30 2.47
C TRP A 21 14.46 6.99 3.64
N LEU A 22 13.31 7.60 3.35
CA LEU A 22 12.50 8.28 4.37
C LEU A 22 12.00 7.30 5.44
N ASP A 23 11.61 6.10 5.03
CA ASP A 23 11.15 5.06 5.97
C ASP A 23 12.29 4.55 6.83
N VAL A 24 13.45 4.26 6.23
CA VAL A 24 14.63 3.75 6.96
C VAL A 24 15.12 4.71 8.04
N TYR A 25 15.23 6.01 7.71
CA TYR A 25 15.85 7.00 8.59
C TYR A 25 14.86 7.76 9.46
N PHE A 26 13.58 7.78 9.11
CA PHE A 26 12.58 8.58 9.81
C PHE A 26 11.39 7.75 10.31
N THR A 27 10.61 7.14 9.41
CA THR A 27 9.34 6.49 9.79
C THR A 27 9.57 5.26 10.67
N ARG A 28 10.54 4.40 10.33
CA ARG A 28 10.81 3.16 11.07
C ARG A 28 11.38 3.37 12.48
N PRO A 29 12.38 4.26 12.70
CA PRO A 29 12.88 4.55 14.04
C PRO A 29 11.80 5.13 14.96
N ILE A 30 11.00 6.08 14.45
CA ILE A 30 9.90 6.69 15.19
C ILE A 30 8.81 5.64 15.46
N GLY A 31 8.42 4.85 14.46
CA GLY A 31 7.46 3.77 14.60
C GLY A 31 7.89 2.74 15.64
N LEU A 32 9.19 2.38 15.70
CA LEU A 32 9.71 1.46 16.73
C LEU A 32 9.60 2.05 18.14
N ALA A 33 9.94 3.34 18.29
CA ALA A 33 9.82 4.00 19.59
C ALA A 33 8.36 3.99 20.07
N PHE A 34 7.41 4.31 19.19
CA PHE A 34 5.98 4.21 19.49
C PHE A 34 5.52 2.76 19.73
N ALA A 35 6.01 1.79 18.96
CA ALA A 35 5.68 0.38 19.17
C ALA A 35 6.06 -0.09 20.58
N LEU A 36 7.28 0.22 21.02
CA LEU A 36 7.73 -0.11 22.36
C LEU A 36 6.91 0.59 23.46
N MET A 37 6.50 1.85 23.21
CA MET A 37 5.62 2.58 24.12
C MET A 37 4.23 1.94 24.20
N TRP A 38 3.59 1.66 23.07
CA TRP A 38 2.25 1.07 23.02
C TRP A 38 2.21 -0.35 23.59
N ILE A 39 3.25 -1.16 23.33
CA ILE A 39 3.38 -2.50 23.95
C ILE A 39 3.42 -2.39 25.48
N LYS A 40 4.17 -1.43 26.03
CA LYS A 40 4.21 -1.21 27.49
C LYS A 40 2.85 -0.77 28.07
N LEU A 41 2.05 -0.06 27.28
CA LEU A 41 0.71 0.36 27.66
C LEU A 41 -0.35 -0.75 27.47
N GLY A 42 0.03 -1.91 26.94
CA GLY A 42 -0.87 -3.04 26.69
C GLY A 42 -1.79 -2.86 25.50
N ALA A 43 -1.49 -1.90 24.60
CA ALA A 43 -2.28 -1.70 23.37
C ALA A 43 -2.03 -2.84 22.37
N THR A 44 -3.06 -3.13 21.55
CA THR A 44 -2.95 -4.11 20.47
C THR A 44 -2.55 -3.42 19.15
N PRO A 45 -1.90 -4.13 18.19
CA PRO A 45 -1.62 -3.59 16.87
C PRO A 45 -2.89 -3.03 16.19
N ASN A 46 -4.00 -3.77 16.22
CA ASN A 46 -5.26 -3.35 15.61
C ASN A 46 -5.80 -2.02 16.17
N PHE A 47 -5.60 -1.77 17.47
CA PHE A 47 -5.97 -0.49 18.07
C PHE A 47 -5.18 0.68 17.45
N VAL A 48 -3.87 0.49 17.22
CA VAL A 48 -3.00 1.51 16.63
C VAL A 48 -3.37 1.73 15.15
N THR A 49 -3.71 0.67 14.42
CA THR A 49 -4.22 0.78 13.04
C THR A 49 -5.52 1.58 12.99
N ILE A 50 -6.49 1.29 13.86
CA ILE A 50 -7.75 2.05 13.95
C ILE A 50 -7.49 3.52 14.32
N LEU A 51 -6.57 3.79 15.25
CA LEU A 51 -6.16 5.13 15.60
C LEU A 51 -5.60 5.88 14.38
N SER A 52 -4.79 5.21 13.55
CA SER A 52 -4.27 5.80 12.30
C SER A 52 -5.38 6.23 11.34
N MET A 53 -6.47 5.43 11.24
CA MET A 53 -7.63 5.80 10.40
C MET A 53 -8.30 7.09 10.88
N PHE A 54 -8.48 7.25 12.20
CA PHE A 54 -9.02 8.49 12.75
C PHE A 54 -8.11 9.69 12.53
N LEU A 55 -6.80 9.51 12.69
CA LEU A 55 -5.82 10.56 12.42
C LEU A 55 -5.84 10.97 10.93
N GLY A 56 -5.89 10.00 10.02
CA GLY A 56 -5.99 10.25 8.59
C GLY A 56 -7.29 10.94 8.19
N ALA A 57 -8.44 10.53 8.76
CA ALA A 57 -9.71 11.21 8.56
C ALA A 57 -9.68 12.65 9.10
N GLY A 58 -9.08 12.86 10.28
CA GLY A 58 -8.84 14.19 10.86
C GLY A 58 -7.93 15.06 9.98
N ALA A 59 -6.90 14.48 9.36
CA ALA A 59 -6.08 15.18 8.39
C ALA A 59 -6.90 15.63 7.17
N GLY A 60 -7.77 14.77 6.63
CA GLY A 60 -8.72 15.14 5.58
C GLY A 60 -9.59 16.32 5.98
N TYR A 61 -10.19 16.29 7.17
CA TYR A 61 -10.96 17.43 7.70
C TYR A 61 -10.14 18.73 7.73
N CYS A 62 -8.88 18.66 8.16
CA CYS A 62 -7.99 19.82 8.17
C CYS A 62 -7.69 20.35 6.74
N PHE A 63 -7.47 19.47 5.75
CA PHE A 63 -7.19 19.87 4.36
C PHE A 63 -8.40 20.46 3.63
N TYR A 64 -9.61 20.27 4.15
CA TYR A 64 -10.79 20.99 3.65
C TYR A 64 -10.69 22.51 3.82
N HIS A 65 -10.05 22.97 4.90
CA HIS A 65 -9.89 24.39 5.19
C HIS A 65 -8.78 25.05 4.37
N THR A 66 -8.92 26.34 4.09
CA THR A 66 -7.96 27.07 3.24
C THR A 66 -6.84 27.75 4.04
N GLU A 67 -7.05 27.97 5.34
CA GLU A 67 -6.08 28.63 6.19
C GLU A 67 -4.84 27.77 6.41
N LEU A 68 -3.68 28.39 6.38
CA LEU A 68 -2.38 27.73 6.51
C LEU A 68 -2.29 26.86 7.77
N TRP A 69 -2.82 27.34 8.88
CA TRP A 69 -2.77 26.62 10.17
C TRP A 69 -3.46 25.24 10.08
N TRP A 70 -4.67 25.19 9.49
CA TRP A 70 -5.38 23.93 9.30
C TRP A 70 -4.60 22.98 8.38
N ASN A 71 -3.98 23.50 7.33
CA ASN A 71 -3.19 22.66 6.42
C ASN A 71 -1.93 22.10 7.13
N VAL A 72 -1.27 22.90 7.98
CA VAL A 72 -0.15 22.41 8.80
C VAL A 72 -0.63 21.33 9.79
N CYS A 73 -1.77 21.53 10.44
CA CYS A 73 -2.38 20.48 11.29
C CYS A 73 -2.67 19.21 10.49
N GLY A 74 -3.22 19.33 9.28
CA GLY A 74 -3.47 18.20 8.39
C GLY A 74 -2.21 17.43 8.05
N VAL A 75 -1.12 18.13 7.72
CA VAL A 75 0.20 17.51 7.50
C VAL A 75 0.65 16.72 8.73
N VAL A 76 0.61 17.33 9.91
CA VAL A 76 1.02 16.67 11.17
C VAL A 76 0.16 15.43 11.45
N LEU A 77 -1.16 15.54 11.30
CA LEU A 77 -2.08 14.40 11.54
C LEU A 77 -1.83 13.25 10.56
N LEU A 78 -1.59 13.53 9.27
CA LEU A 78 -1.31 12.48 8.29
C LEU A 78 0.08 11.85 8.52
N MET A 79 1.08 12.61 8.96
CA MET A 79 2.37 12.07 9.40
C MET A 79 2.20 11.16 10.61
N LEU A 80 1.40 11.55 11.60
CA LEU A 80 1.10 10.71 12.77
C LEU A 80 0.36 9.43 12.37
N ALA A 81 -0.58 9.51 11.43
CA ALA A 81 -1.25 8.32 10.87
C ALA A 81 -0.22 7.36 10.25
N ASN A 82 0.70 7.85 9.44
CA ASN A 82 1.78 7.04 8.84
C ASN A 82 2.73 6.44 9.90
N PHE A 83 3.03 7.17 10.97
CA PHE A 83 3.80 6.62 12.09
C PHE A 83 3.05 5.51 12.83
N CYS A 84 1.74 5.65 13.03
CA CYS A 84 0.91 4.61 13.63
C CYS A 84 0.87 3.35 12.77
N ASP A 85 0.77 3.47 11.45
CA ASP A 85 0.83 2.38 10.48
C ASP A 85 2.18 1.64 10.53
N SER A 86 3.29 2.38 10.53
CA SER A 86 4.60 1.76 10.75
C SER A 86 4.71 1.07 12.12
N THR A 87 4.05 1.63 13.13
CA THR A 87 4.05 1.13 14.51
C THR A 87 3.33 -0.19 14.65
N ASP A 88 2.12 -0.32 14.11
CA ASP A 88 1.29 -1.53 14.27
C ASP A 88 1.93 -2.76 13.62
N GLY A 89 2.51 -2.62 12.43
CA GLY A 89 3.28 -3.68 11.78
C GLY A 89 4.53 -4.08 12.58
N GLN A 90 5.21 -3.12 13.24
CA GLN A 90 6.34 -3.43 14.13
C GLN A 90 5.87 -4.10 15.42
N MET A 91 4.77 -3.64 16.03
CA MET A 91 4.14 -4.29 17.18
C MET A 91 3.77 -5.74 16.87
N ALA A 92 3.10 -5.98 15.73
CA ALA A 92 2.69 -7.32 15.30
C ALA A 92 3.88 -8.28 15.15
N ARG A 93 5.03 -7.77 14.66
CA ARG A 93 6.26 -8.56 14.57
C ARG A 93 6.91 -8.80 15.94
N LEU A 94 7.02 -7.78 16.77
CA LEU A 94 7.67 -7.87 18.10
C LEU A 94 6.89 -8.75 19.08
N THR A 95 5.56 -8.71 19.01
CA THR A 95 4.68 -9.51 19.90
C THR A 95 4.26 -10.85 19.30
N ASN A 96 4.70 -11.15 18.06
CA ASN A 96 4.26 -12.31 17.28
C ASN A 96 2.72 -12.42 17.18
N HIS A 97 2.03 -11.27 17.18
CA HIS A 97 0.57 -11.18 17.16
C HIS A 97 0.07 -10.80 15.77
N LYS A 98 0.26 -11.70 14.81
CA LYS A 98 -0.21 -11.53 13.42
C LYS A 98 -1.59 -12.15 13.29
N THR A 99 -2.61 -11.35 12.95
CA THR A 99 -3.98 -11.81 12.72
C THR A 99 -4.43 -11.47 11.30
N LEU A 100 -5.36 -12.26 10.75
CA LEU A 100 -5.97 -11.97 9.46
C LEU A 100 -6.68 -10.62 9.45
N VAL A 101 -7.45 -10.33 10.52
CA VAL A 101 -8.14 -9.05 10.69
C VAL A 101 -7.14 -7.88 10.77
N GLY A 102 -5.99 -8.07 11.45
CA GLY A 102 -4.94 -7.06 11.51
C GLY A 102 -4.38 -6.74 10.13
N ARG A 103 -4.10 -7.75 9.31
CA ARG A 103 -3.63 -7.57 7.93
C ARG A 103 -4.67 -6.88 7.03
N MET A 104 -5.96 -7.18 7.23
CA MET A 104 -7.04 -6.47 6.54
C MET A 104 -7.10 -4.99 6.90
N LEU A 105 -7.03 -4.69 8.20
CA LEU A 105 -7.08 -3.32 8.72
C LEU A 105 -5.87 -2.51 8.25
N ASP A 106 -4.67 -3.07 8.32
CA ASP A 106 -3.40 -2.49 7.85
C ASP A 106 -3.50 -2.11 6.35
N GLY A 107 -3.90 -3.06 5.50
CA GLY A 107 -4.09 -2.79 4.07
C GLY A 107 -5.17 -1.75 3.76
N PHE A 108 -6.22 -1.64 4.60
CA PHE A 108 -7.33 -0.72 4.39
C PHE A 108 -7.09 0.67 5.01
N ALA A 109 -6.18 0.79 5.98
CA ALA A 109 -5.97 2.03 6.72
C ALA A 109 -5.58 3.20 5.83
N SER A 110 -4.61 3.01 4.94
CA SER A 110 -4.16 4.04 4.01
C SER A 110 -5.23 4.45 2.99
N ASP A 111 -6.08 3.51 2.55
CA ASP A 111 -7.22 3.81 1.67
C ASP A 111 -8.22 4.74 2.37
N VAL A 112 -8.49 4.52 3.67
CA VAL A 112 -9.34 5.40 4.48
C VAL A 112 -8.76 6.81 4.56
N TRP A 113 -7.44 6.97 4.84
CA TRP A 113 -6.82 8.30 4.91
C TRP A 113 -6.95 9.04 3.59
N PHE A 114 -6.58 8.40 2.50
CA PHE A 114 -6.61 9.04 1.19
C PHE A 114 -8.04 9.30 0.72
N PHE A 115 -9.01 8.44 1.03
CA PHE A 115 -10.42 8.71 0.77
C PHE A 115 -10.86 10.05 1.37
N PHE A 116 -10.59 10.28 2.66
CA PHE A 116 -10.93 11.53 3.31
C PHE A 116 -10.12 12.72 2.76
N CYS A 117 -8.86 12.52 2.40
CA CYS A 117 -8.07 13.56 1.75
C CYS A 117 -8.62 13.95 0.37
N TYR A 118 -8.95 12.98 -0.50
CA TYR A 118 -9.58 13.26 -1.80
C TYR A 118 -10.93 13.94 -1.67
N LEU A 119 -11.77 13.48 -0.75
CA LEU A 119 -13.05 14.10 -0.47
C LEU A 119 -12.88 15.55 -0.01
N ALA A 120 -11.95 15.79 0.91
CA ALA A 120 -11.68 17.11 1.45
C ALA A 120 -11.23 18.10 0.37
N ILE A 121 -10.24 17.71 -0.47
CA ILE A 121 -9.76 18.59 -1.55
C ILE A 121 -10.81 18.78 -2.65
N ALA A 122 -11.63 17.77 -2.94
CA ALA A 122 -12.75 17.90 -3.87
C ALA A 122 -13.77 18.94 -3.38
N LEU A 123 -14.16 18.87 -2.11
CA LEU A 123 -15.06 19.83 -1.48
C LEU A 123 -14.45 21.22 -1.37
N ARG A 124 -13.16 21.33 -1.05
CA ARG A 124 -12.44 22.60 -1.01
C ARG A 124 -12.38 23.27 -2.37
N MET A 125 -12.07 22.52 -3.44
CA MET A 125 -12.03 23.03 -4.80
C MET A 125 -13.39 23.49 -5.30
N TRP A 126 -14.52 23.01 -4.75
CA TRP A 126 -15.85 23.28 -5.25
C TRP A 126 -16.11 24.78 -5.51
N HIS A 127 -15.61 25.65 -4.62
CA HIS A 127 -15.76 27.10 -4.68
C HIS A 127 -14.50 27.84 -5.12
N GLN A 128 -13.43 27.12 -5.48
CA GLN A 128 -12.19 27.73 -5.96
C GLN A 128 -12.23 27.90 -7.49
N PRO A 129 -11.66 29.00 -8.03
CA PRO A 129 -11.57 29.19 -9.47
C PRO A 129 -10.56 28.21 -10.09
N ILE A 130 -10.84 27.75 -11.29
CA ILE A 130 -9.84 27.06 -12.13
C ILE A 130 -8.75 28.08 -12.47
N PRO A 131 -7.46 27.74 -12.34
CA PRO A 131 -6.37 28.67 -12.61
C PRO A 131 -6.51 29.37 -13.97
N PHE A 132 -6.30 30.68 -13.98
CA PHE A 132 -6.38 31.54 -15.16
C PHE A 132 -7.80 31.66 -15.78
N THR A 133 -8.86 31.35 -15.04
CA THR A 133 -10.25 31.48 -15.47
C THR A 133 -11.13 32.05 -14.36
N ASP A 134 -12.31 32.56 -14.73
CA ASP A 134 -13.35 33.00 -13.77
C ASP A 134 -14.35 31.88 -13.43
N VAL A 135 -14.09 30.65 -13.89
CA VAL A 135 -14.95 29.47 -13.66
C VAL A 135 -14.46 28.72 -12.44
N ASN A 136 -15.38 28.38 -11.54
CA ASN A 136 -15.06 27.53 -10.39
C ASN A 136 -14.92 26.06 -10.80
N TRP A 137 -14.08 25.32 -10.07
CA TRP A 137 -13.91 23.88 -10.26
C TRP A 137 -15.23 23.10 -10.15
N GLY A 138 -16.06 23.40 -9.14
CA GLY A 138 -17.35 22.75 -8.94
C GLY A 138 -17.28 21.24 -9.12
N ILE A 139 -18.16 20.71 -9.98
CA ILE A 139 -18.25 19.26 -10.25
C ILE A 139 -16.96 18.71 -10.90
N TRP A 140 -16.23 19.52 -11.67
CA TRP A 140 -14.98 19.07 -12.31
C TRP A 140 -13.87 18.76 -11.30
N GLY A 141 -13.76 19.55 -10.24
CA GLY A 141 -12.84 19.26 -9.14
C GLY A 141 -13.19 17.96 -8.40
N PHE A 142 -14.48 17.70 -8.23
CA PHE A 142 -14.95 16.44 -7.66
C PHE A 142 -14.63 15.25 -8.57
N LEU A 143 -14.95 15.34 -9.87
CA LEU A 143 -14.65 14.28 -10.84
C LEU A 143 -13.14 14.01 -10.98
N LEU A 144 -12.33 15.08 -10.99
CA LEU A 144 -10.87 14.96 -11.00
C LEU A 144 -10.35 14.19 -9.79
N SER A 145 -10.79 14.56 -8.58
CA SER A 145 -10.39 13.91 -7.33
C SER A 145 -10.89 12.47 -7.24
N ALA A 146 -12.12 12.22 -7.67
CA ALA A 146 -12.70 10.87 -7.71
C ALA A 146 -11.95 9.97 -8.69
N TYR A 147 -11.62 10.46 -9.89
CA TYR A 147 -10.86 9.69 -10.88
C TYR A 147 -9.43 9.40 -10.41
N ALA A 148 -8.76 10.39 -9.82
CA ALA A 148 -7.44 10.19 -9.22
C ALA A 148 -7.50 9.16 -8.09
N GLY A 149 -8.42 9.30 -7.12
CA GLY A 149 -8.49 8.44 -5.95
C GLY A 149 -8.99 7.02 -6.27
N PHE A 150 -10.14 6.87 -6.92
CA PHE A 150 -10.74 5.54 -7.11
C PHE A 150 -10.08 4.74 -8.23
N TYR A 151 -9.55 5.39 -9.25
CA TYR A 151 -8.92 4.69 -10.36
C TYR A 151 -7.39 4.65 -10.24
N TRP A 152 -6.75 5.82 -10.28
CA TRP A 152 -5.28 5.86 -10.38
C TRP A 152 -4.57 5.47 -9.08
N HIS A 153 -5.04 5.95 -7.93
CA HIS A 153 -4.45 5.59 -6.64
C HIS A 153 -4.43 4.07 -6.45
N ALA A 154 -5.60 3.44 -6.58
CA ALA A 154 -5.73 2.00 -6.43
C ALA A 154 -4.83 1.21 -7.38
N HIS A 155 -4.84 1.53 -8.69
CA HIS A 155 -4.04 0.80 -9.68
C HIS A 155 -2.54 0.96 -9.49
N GLN A 156 -2.10 2.17 -9.15
CA GLN A 156 -0.68 2.48 -8.95
C GLN A 156 -0.13 1.82 -7.70
N CYS A 157 -0.83 1.91 -6.58
CA CYS A 157 -0.44 1.24 -5.33
C CYS A 157 -0.45 -0.28 -5.48
N GLN A 158 -1.49 -0.82 -6.13
CA GLN A 158 -1.64 -2.26 -6.36
C GLN A 158 -0.47 -2.86 -7.15
N LEU A 159 -0.08 -2.23 -8.27
CA LEU A 159 1.00 -2.74 -9.10
C LEU A 159 2.37 -2.51 -8.47
N ALA A 160 2.57 -1.38 -7.78
CA ALA A 160 3.80 -1.09 -7.05
C ALA A 160 4.05 -2.11 -5.95
N ASP A 161 3.01 -2.43 -5.15
CA ASP A 161 3.11 -3.49 -4.14
C ASP A 161 3.39 -4.85 -4.77
N TYR A 162 2.69 -5.20 -5.85
CA TYR A 162 2.88 -6.47 -6.53
C TYR A 162 4.33 -6.67 -7.00
N TYR A 163 4.94 -5.68 -7.62
CA TYR A 163 6.34 -5.77 -8.06
C TYR A 163 7.32 -5.85 -6.89
N ARG A 164 6.98 -5.21 -5.77
CA ARG A 164 7.74 -5.33 -4.52
C ARG A 164 7.64 -6.76 -3.97
N GLN A 165 6.45 -7.37 -3.98
CA GLN A 165 6.26 -8.75 -3.53
C GLN A 165 6.94 -9.76 -4.46
N ILE A 166 6.93 -9.55 -5.77
CA ILE A 166 7.68 -10.34 -6.73
C ILE A 166 9.18 -10.29 -6.41
N HIS A 167 9.74 -9.09 -6.22
CA HIS A 167 11.15 -8.93 -5.88
C HIS A 167 11.50 -9.66 -4.57
N LEU A 168 10.70 -9.50 -3.54
CA LEU A 168 10.88 -10.18 -2.25
C LEU A 168 10.80 -11.70 -2.37
N TYR A 169 9.89 -12.22 -3.19
CA TYR A 169 9.76 -13.66 -3.43
C TYR A 169 11.06 -14.29 -3.95
N PHE A 170 11.70 -13.66 -4.94
CA PHE A 170 12.94 -14.16 -5.49
C PHE A 170 14.14 -14.01 -4.54
N ILE A 171 14.12 -13.05 -3.61
CA ILE A 171 15.22 -12.80 -2.67
C ILE A 171 15.07 -13.58 -1.37
N LYS A 172 13.88 -13.53 -0.77
CA LYS A 172 13.61 -14.08 0.56
C LYS A 172 12.80 -15.39 0.53
N GLY A 173 12.25 -15.75 -0.62
CA GLY A 173 11.37 -16.91 -0.75
C GLY A 173 9.94 -16.63 -0.30
N GLU A 174 9.19 -17.71 -0.14
CA GLU A 174 7.76 -17.70 0.19
C GLU A 174 7.48 -17.11 1.59
N GLU A 175 8.35 -17.36 2.56
CA GLU A 175 8.18 -16.83 3.92
C GLU A 175 8.44 -15.33 4.03
N GLY A 176 9.24 -14.77 3.09
CA GLY A 176 9.62 -13.35 3.08
C GLY A 176 8.79 -12.49 2.14
N SER A 177 7.79 -13.06 1.46
CA SER A 177 6.95 -12.39 0.48
C SER A 177 5.47 -12.70 0.70
N GLU A 178 4.61 -11.74 0.41
CA GLU A 178 3.15 -11.91 0.38
C GLU A 178 2.64 -12.11 -1.07
N LEU A 179 3.48 -12.66 -1.94
CA LEU A 179 3.10 -12.94 -3.34
C LEU A 179 2.04 -14.04 -3.38
N ALA A 180 0.80 -13.65 -3.54
CA ALA A 180 -0.35 -14.54 -3.66
C ALA A 180 -0.80 -14.69 -5.12
N SER A 181 -1.48 -15.79 -5.43
CA SER A 181 -2.10 -16.01 -6.75
C SER A 181 -3.63 -16.00 -6.62
N TYR A 182 -4.28 -15.54 -7.69
CA TYR A 182 -5.74 -15.55 -7.77
C TYR A 182 -6.32 -16.94 -7.52
N GLU A 183 -5.75 -17.98 -8.15
CA GLU A 183 -6.21 -19.35 -8.02
C GLU A 183 -6.09 -19.87 -6.58
N ALA A 184 -4.99 -19.56 -5.88
CA ALA A 184 -4.80 -19.95 -4.49
C ALA A 184 -5.82 -19.26 -3.57
N GLU A 185 -6.08 -17.97 -3.76
CA GLU A 185 -7.05 -17.22 -2.98
C GLU A 185 -8.49 -17.69 -3.23
N VAL A 186 -8.85 -18.04 -4.47
CA VAL A 186 -10.16 -18.61 -4.78
C VAL A 186 -10.33 -19.99 -4.13
N ARG A 187 -9.30 -20.83 -4.11
CA ARG A 187 -9.36 -22.14 -3.39
C ARG A 187 -9.61 -21.92 -1.88
N LEU A 188 -8.94 -20.95 -1.27
CA LEU A 188 -9.16 -20.61 0.14
C LEU A 188 -10.60 -20.11 0.35
N LEU A 189 -11.09 -19.22 -0.51
CA LEU A 189 -12.47 -18.70 -0.47
C LEU A 189 -13.51 -19.81 -0.60
N ASP A 190 -13.27 -20.79 -1.49
CA ASP A 190 -14.19 -21.90 -1.71
C ASP A 190 -14.16 -22.94 -0.59
N ALA A 191 -13.02 -23.06 0.11
CA ALA A 191 -12.87 -23.94 1.28
C ALA A 191 -13.60 -23.43 2.53
N ILE A 192 -14.00 -22.14 2.58
CA ILE A 192 -14.68 -21.54 3.73
C ILE A 192 -16.08 -22.17 3.87
N PRO A 193 -16.45 -22.63 5.09
CA PRO A 193 -17.80 -23.15 5.35
C PRO A 193 -18.88 -22.11 5.06
N LYS A 194 -19.87 -22.51 4.28
CA LYS A 194 -20.98 -21.66 3.84
C LYS A 194 -22.31 -22.39 4.05
N HIS A 195 -23.34 -21.67 4.47
CA HIS A 195 -24.70 -22.17 4.52
C HIS A 195 -25.60 -21.41 3.56
N LYS A 196 -26.67 -22.07 3.11
CA LYS A 196 -27.61 -21.52 2.14
C LYS A 196 -28.68 -20.72 2.86
N VAL A 197 -28.84 -19.43 2.48
CA VAL A 197 -29.90 -18.54 2.94
C VAL A 197 -30.70 -18.06 1.73
N GLY A 198 -31.83 -18.69 1.46
CA GLY A 198 -32.58 -18.46 0.22
C GLY A 198 -31.75 -18.80 -1.01
N PRO A 199 -31.62 -17.89 -2.00
CA PRO A 199 -30.78 -18.09 -3.18
C PRO A 199 -29.27 -17.82 -2.91
N LEU A 200 -28.89 -17.31 -1.73
CA LEU A 200 -27.53 -16.86 -1.40
C LEU A 200 -26.78 -17.92 -0.59
N MET A 201 -25.49 -18.08 -0.88
CA MET A 201 -24.53 -18.79 -0.04
C MET A 201 -23.81 -17.79 0.84
N ILE A 202 -23.96 -17.91 2.15
CA ILE A 202 -23.40 -16.99 3.15
C ILE A 202 -22.39 -17.75 4.00
N ALA A 203 -21.22 -17.17 4.25
CA ALA A 203 -20.23 -17.75 5.15
C ALA A 203 -20.80 -17.90 6.57
N ASP A 204 -20.43 -18.97 7.24
CA ASP A 204 -20.79 -19.20 8.62
C ASP A 204 -20.27 -18.05 9.50
N ARG A 205 -21.01 -17.71 10.58
CA ARG A 205 -20.70 -16.54 11.42
C ARG A 205 -19.26 -16.50 11.91
N GLY A 206 -18.65 -17.65 12.21
CA GLY A 206 -17.26 -17.74 12.63
C GLY A 206 -16.23 -17.43 11.53
N HIS A 207 -16.62 -17.54 10.25
CA HIS A 207 -15.74 -17.37 9.08
C HIS A 207 -16.09 -16.13 8.23
N PHE A 208 -16.96 -15.25 8.73
CA PHE A 208 -17.44 -14.08 7.98
C PHE A 208 -16.29 -13.18 7.52
N TRP A 209 -15.38 -12.80 8.43
CA TRP A 209 -14.26 -11.94 8.09
C TRP A 209 -13.24 -12.60 7.18
N GLU A 210 -13.03 -13.90 7.33
CA GLU A 210 -12.18 -14.71 6.44
C GLU A 210 -12.75 -14.73 5.02
N HIS A 211 -14.06 -14.94 4.87
CA HIS A 211 -14.76 -14.88 3.59
C HIS A 211 -14.64 -13.49 2.94
N VAL A 212 -14.89 -12.42 3.70
CA VAL A 212 -14.78 -11.04 3.22
C VAL A 212 -13.34 -10.76 2.73
N PHE A 213 -12.33 -11.17 3.50
CA PHE A 213 -10.94 -11.00 3.12
C PHE A 213 -10.63 -11.69 1.80
N HIS A 214 -10.81 -13.01 1.72
CA HIS A 214 -10.44 -13.79 0.52
C HIS A 214 -11.26 -13.38 -0.71
N TYR A 215 -12.49 -12.90 -0.53
CA TYR A 215 -13.30 -12.36 -1.63
C TYR A 215 -12.68 -11.10 -2.25
N PHE A 216 -12.34 -10.11 -1.44
CA PHE A 216 -11.71 -8.89 -1.95
C PHE A 216 -10.27 -9.11 -2.39
N TYR A 217 -9.52 -9.91 -1.63
CA TYR A 217 -8.11 -10.17 -1.92
C TYR A 217 -7.92 -11.02 -3.18
N SER A 218 -8.80 -11.98 -3.45
CA SER A 218 -8.80 -12.70 -4.73
C SER A 218 -9.02 -11.77 -5.93
N GLY A 219 -9.96 -10.82 -5.82
CA GLY A 219 -10.18 -9.79 -6.85
C GLY A 219 -8.94 -8.89 -7.05
N TRP A 220 -8.23 -8.57 -5.96
CA TRP A 220 -6.97 -7.85 -5.98
C TRP A 220 -5.88 -8.63 -6.72
N CYS A 221 -5.65 -9.90 -6.37
CA CYS A 221 -4.69 -10.77 -7.04
C CYS A 221 -5.00 -10.94 -8.53
N LYS A 222 -6.29 -11.11 -8.88
CA LYS A 222 -6.72 -11.22 -10.28
C LYS A 222 -6.28 -10.03 -11.12
N LYS A 223 -6.51 -8.81 -10.62
CA LYS A 223 -6.10 -7.59 -11.33
C LYS A 223 -4.59 -7.46 -11.45
N GLN A 224 -3.82 -7.88 -10.45
CA GLN A 224 -2.36 -7.93 -10.49
C GLN A 224 -1.86 -8.88 -11.58
N GLU A 225 -2.43 -10.09 -11.65
CA GLU A 225 -2.08 -11.08 -12.67
C GLU A 225 -2.47 -10.62 -14.09
N GLU A 226 -3.66 -10.05 -14.28
CA GLU A 226 -4.10 -9.49 -15.56
C GLU A 226 -3.21 -8.34 -16.03
N ALA A 227 -2.68 -7.54 -15.09
CA ALA A 227 -1.78 -6.44 -15.40
C ALA A 227 -0.38 -6.90 -15.82
N THR A 228 0.03 -8.15 -15.53
CA THR A 228 1.41 -8.63 -15.65
C THR A 228 1.57 -9.91 -16.47
N PRO A 229 1.11 -9.96 -17.74
CA PRO A 229 1.03 -11.20 -18.51
C PRO A 229 2.40 -11.84 -18.84
N TYR A 230 3.47 -11.06 -19.00
CA TYR A 230 4.81 -11.59 -19.25
C TYR A 230 5.42 -12.18 -17.98
N PHE A 231 5.23 -11.49 -16.85
CA PHE A 231 5.61 -12.05 -15.56
C PHE A 231 4.88 -13.37 -15.27
N GLN A 232 3.57 -13.48 -15.53
CA GLN A 232 2.83 -14.73 -15.29
C GLN A 232 3.36 -15.89 -16.15
N ARG A 233 3.74 -15.63 -17.40
CA ARG A 233 4.37 -16.65 -18.26
C ARG A 233 5.74 -17.06 -17.75
N PHE A 234 6.57 -16.09 -17.38
CA PHE A 234 7.88 -16.30 -16.79
C PHE A 234 7.76 -17.11 -15.49
N PHE A 235 6.88 -16.68 -14.58
CA PHE A 235 6.71 -17.30 -13.27
C PHE A 235 6.21 -18.77 -13.36
N ARG A 236 5.33 -19.07 -14.31
CA ARG A 236 4.93 -20.46 -14.57
C ARG A 236 6.10 -21.34 -15.01
N LYS A 237 7.01 -20.86 -15.85
CA LYS A 237 8.23 -21.58 -16.22
C LYS A 237 9.15 -21.78 -15.01
N VAL A 238 9.31 -20.74 -14.19
CA VAL A 238 10.09 -20.84 -12.95
C VAL A 238 9.53 -21.89 -12.01
N LYS A 239 8.22 -21.87 -11.76
CA LYS A 239 7.53 -22.86 -10.89
C LYS A 239 7.59 -24.28 -11.47
N ALA A 240 7.56 -24.45 -12.77
CA ALA A 240 7.71 -25.77 -13.41
C ALA A 240 9.13 -26.33 -13.21
N ARG A 241 10.16 -25.48 -13.19
CA ARG A 241 11.54 -25.89 -12.97
C ARG A 241 11.92 -25.96 -11.47
N TYR A 242 11.40 -25.05 -10.67
CA TYR A 242 11.64 -24.91 -9.24
C TYR A 242 10.30 -24.81 -8.51
N PRO A 243 9.73 -25.93 -8.03
CA PRO A 243 8.41 -25.94 -7.40
C PRO A 243 8.31 -25.04 -6.15
N SER A 244 9.40 -24.93 -5.38
CA SER A 244 9.53 -24.02 -4.24
C SER A 244 10.60 -22.96 -4.51
N ALA A 245 10.45 -21.78 -3.89
CA ALA A 245 11.50 -20.75 -3.92
C ALA A 245 12.82 -21.24 -3.29
N ALA A 246 12.76 -22.18 -2.34
CA ALA A 246 13.95 -22.79 -1.74
C ALA A 246 14.76 -23.62 -2.74
N ASP A 247 14.13 -24.18 -3.78
CA ASP A 247 14.78 -24.99 -4.82
C ASP A 247 15.55 -24.15 -5.83
N MET A 248 15.34 -22.83 -5.84
CA MET A 248 16.00 -21.94 -6.79
C MET A 248 17.49 -21.77 -6.44
N PRO A 249 18.42 -21.98 -7.41
CA PRO A 249 19.83 -21.71 -7.21
C PRO A 249 20.08 -20.26 -6.79
N GLN A 250 21.03 -20.03 -5.91
CA GLN A 250 21.38 -18.68 -5.46
C GLN A 250 21.80 -17.79 -6.64
N SER A 251 22.50 -18.35 -7.64
CA SER A 251 22.87 -17.63 -8.86
C SER A 251 21.66 -17.11 -9.64
N PHE A 252 20.60 -17.89 -9.73
CA PHE A 252 19.35 -17.48 -10.38
C PHE A 252 18.65 -16.36 -9.61
N ARG A 253 18.56 -16.49 -8.28
CA ARG A 253 17.97 -15.47 -7.39
C ARG A 253 18.75 -14.16 -7.47
N GLU A 254 20.07 -14.21 -7.46
CA GLU A 254 20.91 -13.03 -7.58
C GLU A 254 20.83 -12.39 -8.97
N ALA A 255 20.78 -13.17 -10.05
CA ALA A 255 20.56 -12.66 -11.40
C ALA A 255 19.22 -11.94 -11.54
N PHE A 256 18.15 -12.48 -10.92
CA PHE A 256 16.86 -11.81 -10.89
C PHE A 256 16.92 -10.51 -10.07
N ARG A 257 17.56 -10.55 -8.89
CA ARG A 257 17.75 -9.39 -8.02
C ARG A 257 18.47 -8.26 -8.74
N GLN A 258 19.57 -8.52 -9.44
CA GLN A 258 20.34 -7.51 -10.18
C GLN A 258 19.50 -6.80 -11.24
N LYS A 259 18.54 -7.50 -11.88
CA LYS A 259 17.66 -6.89 -12.89
C LYS A 259 16.45 -6.19 -12.29
N SER A 260 15.91 -6.69 -11.18
CA SER A 260 14.69 -6.14 -10.54
C SER A 260 14.98 -4.99 -9.57
N LEU A 261 16.12 -5.02 -8.86
CA LEU A 261 16.51 -3.99 -7.88
C LEU A 261 16.50 -2.56 -8.46
N PRO A 262 17.05 -2.29 -9.68
CA PRO A 262 16.98 -0.96 -10.28
C PRO A 262 15.57 -0.45 -10.57
N LEU A 263 14.53 -1.29 -10.45
CA LEU A 263 13.14 -0.90 -10.68
C LEU A 263 12.42 -0.54 -9.37
N MET A 264 12.97 -0.90 -8.20
CA MET A 264 12.29 -0.74 -6.91
C MET A 264 12.04 0.71 -6.51
N TRP A 265 12.89 1.66 -6.94
CA TRP A 265 12.63 3.08 -6.67
C TRP A 265 11.29 3.56 -7.25
N MET A 266 10.87 3.00 -8.41
CA MET A 266 9.59 3.36 -9.03
C MET A 266 8.41 2.87 -8.21
N THR A 267 8.53 1.69 -7.59
CA THR A 267 7.48 1.19 -6.68
C THR A 267 7.34 2.11 -5.48
N ASN A 268 8.46 2.65 -4.96
CA ASN A 268 8.47 3.56 -3.83
C ASN A 268 7.82 4.91 -4.18
N VAL A 269 8.15 5.49 -5.32
CA VAL A 269 7.54 6.75 -5.78
C VAL A 269 6.03 6.61 -6.01
N LEU A 270 5.55 5.44 -6.43
CA LEU A 270 4.12 5.17 -6.65
C LEU A 270 3.33 4.85 -5.38
N THR A 271 3.94 4.89 -4.20
CA THR A 271 3.28 4.63 -2.91
C THR A 271 3.06 5.90 -2.08
N HIS A 272 2.94 5.76 -0.76
CA HIS A 272 2.43 6.76 0.16
C HIS A 272 3.21 8.09 0.19
N ASN A 273 4.54 8.04 0.32
CA ASN A 273 5.34 9.23 0.66
C ASN A 273 5.26 10.34 -0.41
N THR A 274 5.42 10.00 -1.68
CA THR A 274 5.34 10.95 -2.80
C THR A 274 3.95 11.60 -2.89
N ARG A 275 2.88 10.81 -2.68
CA ARG A 275 1.49 11.28 -2.69
C ARG A 275 1.24 12.25 -1.55
N ALA A 276 1.63 11.88 -0.34
CA ALA A 276 1.52 12.73 0.85
C ALA A 276 2.26 14.06 0.64
N MET A 277 3.48 14.03 0.10
CA MET A 277 4.24 15.25 -0.19
C MET A 277 3.52 16.17 -1.20
N MET A 278 2.97 15.62 -2.30
CA MET A 278 2.26 16.43 -3.29
C MET A 278 0.94 16.98 -2.75
N LEU A 279 0.22 16.19 -1.94
CA LEU A 279 -0.95 16.67 -1.20
C LEU A 279 -0.59 17.82 -0.26
N PHE A 280 0.50 17.69 0.51
CA PHE A 280 0.97 18.73 1.42
C PHE A 280 1.31 20.01 0.66
N ILE A 281 2.11 19.91 -0.40
CA ILE A 281 2.48 21.06 -1.22
C ILE A 281 1.22 21.74 -1.76
N GLY A 282 0.32 21.02 -2.39
CA GLY A 282 -0.90 21.57 -2.97
C GLY A 282 -1.79 22.27 -1.94
N CYS A 283 -1.95 21.70 -0.75
CA CYS A 283 -2.74 22.28 0.31
C CYS A 283 -2.07 23.50 0.97
N LEU A 284 -0.75 23.45 1.22
CA LEU A 284 0.00 24.54 1.84
C LEU A 284 0.04 25.80 0.96
N ILE A 285 0.14 25.65 -0.35
CA ILE A 285 0.11 26.78 -1.30
C ILE A 285 -1.31 27.16 -1.77
N ASN A 286 -2.33 26.55 -1.16
CA ASN A 286 -3.74 26.74 -1.53
C ASN A 286 -4.09 26.39 -2.99
N GLN A 287 -3.41 25.40 -3.56
CA GLN A 287 -3.65 24.87 -4.91
C GLN A 287 -3.85 23.34 -4.86
N PRO A 288 -4.91 22.82 -4.19
CA PRO A 288 -5.08 21.40 -3.92
C PRO A 288 -5.26 20.55 -5.20
N TRP A 289 -5.70 21.14 -6.31
CA TRP A 289 -5.84 20.50 -7.62
C TRP A 289 -4.52 19.93 -8.18
N ILE A 290 -3.37 20.44 -7.71
CA ILE A 290 -2.05 19.97 -8.14
C ILE A 290 -1.87 18.47 -7.81
N TYR A 291 -2.36 18.04 -6.65
CA TYR A 291 -2.20 16.65 -6.22
C TYR A 291 -2.93 15.66 -7.14
N PRO A 292 -4.25 15.71 -7.36
CA PRO A 292 -4.91 14.78 -8.26
C PRO A 292 -4.43 14.91 -9.72
N LEU A 293 -4.05 16.10 -10.18
CA LEU A 293 -3.47 16.27 -11.50
C LEU A 293 -2.09 15.58 -11.62
N PHE A 294 -1.22 15.75 -10.64
CA PHE A 294 0.06 15.05 -10.58
C PHE A 294 -0.11 13.53 -10.64
N GLU A 295 -1.10 13.01 -9.95
CA GLU A 295 -1.39 11.58 -9.90
C GLU A 295 -1.85 11.01 -11.23
N ILE A 296 -2.77 11.69 -11.93
CA ILE A 296 -3.28 11.23 -13.23
C ILE A 296 -2.32 11.51 -14.40
N THR A 297 -1.27 12.28 -14.17
CA THR A 297 -0.29 12.62 -15.22
C THR A 297 1.08 12.01 -14.90
N VAL A 298 1.80 12.56 -13.95
CA VAL A 298 3.19 12.17 -13.65
C VAL A 298 3.26 10.75 -13.10
N LEU A 299 2.45 10.44 -12.09
CA LEU A 299 2.45 9.08 -11.52
C LEU A 299 1.85 8.06 -12.50
N ALA A 300 0.88 8.45 -13.35
CA ALA A 300 0.36 7.59 -14.39
C ALA A 300 1.42 7.27 -15.44
N ALA A 301 2.21 8.26 -15.87
CA ALA A 301 3.33 8.03 -16.79
C ALA A 301 4.38 7.10 -16.19
N LEU A 302 4.73 7.31 -14.90
CA LEU A 302 5.66 6.44 -14.18
C LEU A 302 5.10 5.00 -14.02
N TYR A 303 3.81 4.85 -13.75
CA TYR A 303 3.13 3.56 -13.68
C TYR A 303 3.29 2.76 -14.99
N TYR A 304 3.01 3.38 -16.15
CA TYR A 304 3.17 2.69 -17.44
C TYR A 304 4.62 2.40 -17.76
N TYR A 305 5.54 3.31 -17.42
CA TYR A 305 6.98 3.10 -17.59
C TYR A 305 7.48 1.94 -16.73
N MET A 306 7.13 1.91 -15.44
CA MET A 306 7.45 0.82 -14.52
C MET A 306 6.92 -0.52 -15.03
N LYS A 307 5.64 -0.55 -15.42
CA LYS A 307 5.02 -1.74 -15.99
C LYS A 307 5.77 -2.25 -17.21
N HIS A 308 6.05 -1.37 -18.16
CA HIS A 308 6.79 -1.73 -19.38
C HIS A 308 8.18 -2.29 -19.06
N ARG A 309 8.92 -1.65 -18.17
CA ARG A 309 10.28 -2.08 -17.78
C ARG A 309 10.27 -3.45 -17.10
N HIS A 310 9.35 -3.66 -16.17
CA HIS A 310 9.24 -4.93 -15.44
C HIS A 310 8.78 -6.08 -16.36
N GLU A 311 7.77 -5.85 -17.17
CA GLU A 311 7.27 -6.86 -18.12
C GLU A 311 8.33 -7.20 -19.19
N SER A 312 9.05 -6.21 -19.71
CA SER A 312 10.17 -6.45 -20.65
C SER A 312 11.31 -7.25 -20.00
N MET A 313 11.64 -6.97 -18.74
CA MET A 313 12.62 -7.74 -17.98
C MET A 313 12.17 -9.22 -17.89
N CYS A 314 10.92 -9.48 -17.52
CA CYS A 314 10.40 -10.85 -17.38
C CYS A 314 10.32 -11.58 -18.73
N GLN A 315 10.03 -10.87 -19.83
CA GLN A 315 10.00 -11.45 -21.17
C GLN A 315 11.39 -11.93 -21.64
N GLN A 316 12.43 -11.21 -21.26
CA GLN A 316 13.81 -11.45 -21.69
C GLN A 316 14.62 -12.30 -20.69
N PHE A 317 14.00 -12.70 -19.57
CA PHE A 317 14.69 -13.49 -18.56
C PHE A 317 14.63 -14.97 -18.91
N ASP A 318 15.79 -15.59 -19.13
CA ASP A 318 15.92 -17.02 -19.41
C ASP A 318 15.74 -17.83 -18.11
N VAL A 319 14.95 -18.93 -18.21
CA VAL A 319 14.64 -19.86 -17.10
C VAL A 319 15.24 -21.23 -17.35
#